data_71f27ef3ac245f943ef6de6404587108
#
_entry.id   71f27ef3ac245f943ef6de6404587108
#
_cell.length_a   1.000
_cell.length_b   1.000
_cell.length_c   1.000
_cell.angle_alpha   90.00
_cell.angle_beta   90.00
_cell.angle_gamma   90.00
#
_symmetry.space_group_name_H-M   'P 1'
#
loop_
_entity.id
_entity.type
_entity.pdbx_description
1 polymer ?
#
loop_
_entity_poly.entity_id
_entity_poly.type
_entity_poly.pdbx_seq_one_letter_code
_entity_poly.pdbx_strand_id
1 'polypeptide(L)'
;MSKYLVSIDMGGSNVKSIIMKMKEDSAEFIDSVLFHSIDKNENEKIIDSFLEKNKVNLFDVEKIILVGSGSSYYDDTYLGIKNVKIDEFSAIGMGGTILSKKNEAIVVNIGTGTTIVYSDINNNKYLIGTGLGGGAFYGISKRMGISFNDINELFDMSSKGDFHNIDLLIGDISKDNISLLSKDITAANFAAYNKTANDNDKINAILNMITQNIGLIIKLAKENYCLAHKKDNVDIVLTGNFVSNEIVRKSFSFIENFTKQKYCYIDYQYAPFTTAIGAYEYYLIKMREAR
;
A
#
# COMPACT_ATOMS: atom_id res chain seq x y z
N MET A 1 11.84 33.09 -8.24
CA MET A 1 11.15 32.50 -7.07
C MET A 1 11.12 31.00 -7.25
N SER A 2 11.42 30.25 -6.21
CA SER A 2 11.33 28.78 -6.25
C SER A 2 9.86 28.38 -6.35
N LYS A 3 9.52 27.47 -7.26
CA LYS A 3 8.17 26.94 -7.42
C LYS A 3 8.06 25.57 -6.81
N TYR A 4 6.97 25.27 -6.16
CA TYR A 4 6.70 24.00 -5.52
C TYR A 4 5.45 23.32 -6.11
N LEU A 5 5.48 21.99 -6.12
CA LEU A 5 4.31 21.15 -6.33
C LEU A 5 4.07 20.36 -5.05
N VAL A 6 2.81 20.24 -4.67
CA VAL A 6 2.41 19.45 -3.49
C VAL A 6 1.48 18.34 -3.97
N SER A 7 1.86 17.10 -3.75
CA SER A 7 1.02 15.95 -4.09
C SER A 7 0.45 15.30 -2.84
N ILE A 8 -0.87 15.07 -2.82
CA ILE A 8 -1.61 14.62 -1.66
C ILE A 8 -2.44 13.39 -2.02
N ASP A 9 -2.09 12.24 -1.43
CA ASP A 9 -2.91 11.02 -1.46
C ASP A 9 -3.90 11.03 -0.30
N MET A 10 -5.17 11.20 -0.64
CA MET A 10 -6.30 11.23 0.29
C MET A 10 -6.93 9.84 0.40
N GLY A 11 -6.25 8.95 1.11
CA GLY A 11 -6.74 7.59 1.34
C GLY A 11 -7.86 7.50 2.37
N GLY A 12 -8.50 6.33 2.47
CA GLY A 12 -9.65 6.11 3.37
C GLY A 12 -9.33 6.16 4.87
N SER A 13 -8.07 5.98 5.28
CA SER A 13 -7.66 6.00 6.70
C SER A 13 -6.53 6.99 6.98
N ASN A 14 -5.73 7.30 5.99
CA ASN A 14 -4.57 8.18 6.14
C ASN A 14 -4.45 9.11 4.95
N VAL A 15 -4.01 10.33 5.21
CA VAL A 15 -3.56 11.29 4.21
C VAL A 15 -2.04 11.28 4.16
N LYS A 16 -1.46 11.26 2.96
CA LYS A 16 -0.02 11.31 2.74
C LYS A 16 0.28 12.44 1.76
N SER A 17 1.22 13.28 2.09
CA SER A 17 1.62 14.38 1.23
C SER A 17 3.12 14.44 1.04
N ILE A 18 3.53 14.89 -0.14
CA ILE A 18 4.92 15.19 -0.49
C ILE A 18 5.03 16.61 -1.02
N ILE A 19 6.18 17.25 -0.75
CA ILE A 19 6.56 18.55 -1.32
C ILE A 19 7.72 18.34 -2.29
N MET A 20 7.57 18.83 -3.51
CA MET A 20 8.58 18.80 -4.56
C MET A 20 8.94 20.23 -4.96
N LYS A 21 10.24 20.58 -4.95
CA LYS A 21 10.75 21.86 -5.42
C LYS A 21 11.15 21.74 -6.87
N MET A 22 10.56 22.56 -7.73
CA MET A 22 10.84 22.58 -9.16
C MET A 22 12.17 23.27 -9.44
N LYS A 23 12.98 22.67 -10.29
CA LYS A 23 14.21 23.22 -10.89
C LYS A 23 14.01 23.25 -12.41
N GLU A 24 14.94 23.88 -13.16
CA GLU A 24 14.78 24.03 -14.61
C GLU A 24 14.56 22.69 -15.33
N ASP A 25 15.39 21.67 -15.03
CA ASP A 25 15.32 20.36 -15.71
C ASP A 25 15.02 19.19 -14.77
N SER A 26 14.73 19.43 -13.50
CA SER A 26 14.55 18.40 -12.49
C SER A 26 13.60 18.86 -11.38
N ALA A 27 13.40 17.98 -10.42
CA ALA A 27 12.72 18.33 -9.17
C ALA A 27 13.47 17.74 -7.98
N GLU A 28 13.38 18.40 -6.85
CA GLU A 28 13.98 17.99 -5.59
C GLU A 28 12.88 17.65 -4.61
N PHE A 29 12.94 16.44 -4.06
CA PHE A 29 12.08 16.04 -2.93
C PHE A 29 12.50 16.81 -1.68
N ILE A 30 11.56 17.50 -1.04
CA ILE A 30 11.81 18.30 0.15
C ILE A 30 11.45 17.53 1.41
N ASP A 31 10.20 17.10 1.55
CA ASP A 31 9.71 16.41 2.74
C ASP A 31 8.40 15.65 2.42
N SER A 32 8.01 14.80 3.35
CA SER A 32 6.73 14.08 3.31
C SER A 32 6.06 14.05 4.68
N VAL A 33 4.73 13.96 4.69
CA VAL A 33 3.94 13.79 5.92
C VAL A 33 2.87 12.73 5.71
N LEU A 34 2.67 11.91 6.75
CA LEU A 34 1.57 10.96 6.87
C LEU A 34 0.81 11.26 8.16
N PHE A 35 -0.51 11.37 8.07
CA PHE A 35 -1.36 11.58 9.23
C PHE A 35 -2.71 10.88 9.04
N HIS A 36 -3.37 10.61 10.16
CA HIS A 36 -4.72 10.08 10.18
C HIS A 36 -5.68 11.24 10.33
N SER A 37 -6.53 11.46 9.34
CA SER A 37 -7.63 12.41 9.42
C SER A 37 -8.69 12.08 8.36
N ILE A 38 -9.94 12.30 8.73
CA ILE A 38 -11.14 12.17 7.87
C ILE A 38 -11.88 13.51 7.75
N ASP A 39 -11.48 14.52 8.51
CA ASP A 39 -12.07 15.87 8.45
C ASP A 39 -11.33 16.78 7.46
N LYS A 40 -12.10 17.40 6.56
CA LYS A 40 -11.56 18.27 5.50
C LYS A 40 -10.77 19.46 6.07
N ASN A 41 -11.32 20.14 7.07
CA ASN A 41 -10.69 21.35 7.63
C ASN A 41 -9.43 21.00 8.43
N GLU A 42 -9.42 19.84 9.08
CA GLU A 42 -8.24 19.32 9.76
C GLU A 42 -7.13 18.99 8.76
N ASN A 43 -7.48 18.34 7.66
CA ASN A 43 -6.54 18.03 6.59
C ASN A 43 -5.86 19.29 6.04
N GLU A 44 -6.64 20.35 5.77
CA GLU A 44 -6.10 21.61 5.27
C GLU A 44 -5.15 22.28 6.27
N LYS A 45 -5.50 22.29 7.57
CA LYS A 45 -4.64 22.84 8.63
C LYS A 45 -3.31 22.08 8.77
N ILE A 46 -3.35 20.74 8.69
CA ILE A 46 -2.14 19.93 8.79
C ILE A 46 -1.23 20.17 7.58
N ILE A 47 -1.80 20.24 6.38
CA ILE A 47 -1.02 20.53 5.17
C ILE A 47 -0.43 21.95 5.21
N ASP A 48 -1.19 22.94 5.66
CA ASP A 48 -0.69 24.30 5.82
C ASP A 48 0.50 24.35 6.81
N SER A 49 0.34 23.75 7.99
CA SER A 49 1.43 23.61 8.98
C SER A 49 2.64 22.83 8.43
N PHE A 50 2.42 21.84 7.59
CA PHE A 50 3.49 21.08 6.93
C PHE A 50 4.28 21.94 5.94
N LEU A 51 3.60 22.80 5.19
CA LEU A 51 4.24 23.78 4.30
C LEU A 51 5.04 24.80 5.11
N GLU A 52 4.46 25.37 6.17
CA GLU A 52 5.14 26.33 7.05
C GLU A 52 6.41 25.74 7.69
N LYS A 53 6.34 24.50 8.21
CA LYS A 53 7.49 23.77 8.77
C LYS A 53 8.65 23.69 7.77
N ASN A 54 8.33 23.50 6.50
CA ASN A 54 9.28 23.39 5.41
C ASN A 54 9.66 24.75 4.79
N LYS A 55 9.19 25.86 5.36
CA LYS A 55 9.41 27.24 4.87
C LYS A 55 8.94 27.44 3.43
N VAL A 56 7.87 26.73 3.05
CA VAL A 56 7.21 26.88 1.76
C VAL A 56 6.00 27.78 1.91
N ASN A 57 6.03 28.93 1.23
CA ASN A 57 4.91 29.86 1.23
C ASN A 57 3.84 29.37 0.23
N LEU A 58 2.56 29.48 0.58
CA LEU A 58 1.44 29.14 -0.30
C LEU A 58 1.52 29.82 -1.67
N PHE A 59 2.01 31.07 -1.73
CA PHE A 59 2.20 31.79 -3.00
C PHE A 59 3.28 31.21 -3.91
N ASP A 60 4.20 30.40 -3.36
CA ASP A 60 5.24 29.70 -4.12
C ASP A 60 4.77 28.32 -4.59
N VAL A 61 3.61 27.84 -4.14
CA VAL A 61 3.00 26.57 -4.60
C VAL A 61 2.27 26.79 -5.91
N GLU A 62 2.80 26.23 -6.97
CA GLU A 62 2.23 26.39 -8.33
C GLU A 62 0.97 25.53 -8.53
N LYS A 63 0.97 24.32 -7.96
CA LYS A 63 -0.13 23.37 -8.12
C LYS A 63 -0.21 22.41 -6.95
N ILE A 64 -1.43 22.06 -6.58
CA ILE A 64 -1.73 20.92 -5.71
C ILE A 64 -2.25 19.76 -6.56
N ILE A 65 -1.66 18.59 -6.37
CA ILE A 65 -2.01 17.35 -7.08
C ILE A 65 -2.76 16.47 -6.07
N LEU A 66 -4.01 16.16 -6.33
CA LEU A 66 -4.86 15.34 -5.48
C LEU A 66 -5.05 13.96 -6.10
N VAL A 67 -4.97 12.94 -5.26
CA VAL A 67 -5.24 11.54 -5.62
C VAL A 67 -5.92 10.82 -4.47
N GLY A 68 -6.48 9.66 -4.73
CA GLY A 68 -7.21 8.85 -3.74
C GLY A 68 -8.69 9.22 -3.63
N SER A 69 -9.46 8.34 -3.00
CA SER A 69 -10.92 8.45 -2.91
C SER A 69 -11.41 9.74 -2.25
N GLY A 70 -10.68 10.23 -1.24
CA GLY A 70 -10.99 11.48 -0.53
C GLY A 70 -10.82 12.74 -1.38
N SER A 71 -10.11 12.67 -2.50
CA SER A 71 -9.94 13.82 -3.42
C SER A 71 -11.26 14.31 -4.02
N SER A 72 -12.28 13.46 -4.04
CA SER A 72 -13.63 13.80 -4.54
C SER A 72 -14.35 14.87 -3.71
N TYR A 73 -13.96 15.08 -2.45
CA TYR A 73 -14.54 16.10 -1.56
C TYR A 73 -14.01 17.52 -1.80
N TYR A 74 -13.04 17.69 -2.70
CA TYR A 74 -12.46 19.00 -3.03
C TYR A 74 -12.81 19.36 -4.47
N ASP A 75 -13.25 20.62 -4.64
CA ASP A 75 -13.53 21.16 -5.97
C ASP A 75 -12.23 21.54 -6.69
N ASP A 76 -12.21 22.70 -7.37
CA ASP A 76 -11.09 23.15 -8.20
C ASP A 76 -9.89 23.72 -7.40
N THR A 77 -10.07 23.94 -6.10
CA THR A 77 -9.03 24.51 -5.24
C THR A 77 -8.85 23.72 -3.94
N TYR A 78 -7.63 23.75 -3.42
CA TYR A 78 -7.24 23.26 -2.11
C TYR A 78 -6.33 24.31 -1.47
N LEU A 79 -6.64 24.77 -0.26
CA LEU A 79 -5.96 25.93 0.38
C LEU A 79 -5.92 27.19 -0.52
N GLY A 80 -6.96 27.39 -1.34
CA GLY A 80 -7.01 28.51 -2.29
C GLY A 80 -6.13 28.36 -3.54
N ILE A 81 -5.37 27.26 -3.65
CA ILE A 81 -4.51 26.96 -4.79
C ILE A 81 -5.25 26.03 -5.76
N LYS A 82 -5.13 26.29 -7.07
CA LYS A 82 -5.71 25.40 -8.09
C LYS A 82 -5.16 24.00 -7.95
N ASN A 83 -6.05 23.01 -7.86
CA ASN A 83 -5.67 21.61 -7.83
C ASN A 83 -5.88 20.90 -9.17
N VAL A 84 -5.29 19.73 -9.30
CA VAL A 84 -5.56 18.76 -10.35
C VAL A 84 -5.76 17.39 -9.69
N LYS A 85 -6.77 16.64 -10.15
CA LYS A 85 -7.04 15.29 -9.67
C LYS A 85 -6.43 14.27 -10.62
N ILE A 86 -5.67 13.33 -10.06
CA ILE A 86 -5.07 12.24 -10.81
C ILE A 86 -5.81 10.95 -10.48
N ASP A 87 -6.01 10.12 -11.51
CA ASP A 87 -6.58 8.79 -11.34
C ASP A 87 -5.72 7.93 -10.40
N GLU A 88 -6.36 7.31 -9.40
CA GLU A 88 -5.67 6.57 -8.34
C GLU A 88 -4.89 5.37 -8.90
N PHE A 89 -5.45 4.65 -9.88
CA PHE A 89 -4.78 3.49 -10.45
C PHE A 89 -3.56 3.87 -11.28
N SER A 90 -3.65 4.97 -12.02
CA SER A 90 -2.52 5.56 -12.73
C SER A 90 -1.40 5.99 -11.78
N ALA A 91 -1.77 6.62 -10.65
CA ALA A 91 -0.81 7.04 -9.66
C ALA A 91 -0.13 5.83 -8.96
N ILE A 92 -0.90 4.82 -8.56
CA ILE A 92 -0.36 3.59 -7.96
C ILE A 92 0.63 2.92 -8.91
N GLY A 93 0.22 2.71 -10.17
CA GLY A 93 1.05 2.05 -11.16
C GLY A 93 2.34 2.81 -11.44
N MET A 94 2.24 4.10 -11.74
CA MET A 94 3.39 4.97 -12.01
C MET A 94 4.36 5.03 -10.83
N GLY A 95 3.85 5.23 -9.61
CA GLY A 95 4.70 5.28 -8.42
C GLY A 95 5.43 3.96 -8.16
N GLY A 96 4.74 2.83 -8.34
CA GLY A 96 5.33 1.51 -8.17
C GLY A 96 6.43 1.21 -9.18
N THR A 97 6.21 1.50 -10.46
CA THR A 97 7.22 1.26 -11.53
C THR A 97 8.44 2.18 -11.38
N ILE A 98 8.23 3.46 -11.12
CA ILE A 98 9.34 4.44 -10.95
C ILE A 98 10.20 4.08 -9.73
N LEU A 99 9.57 3.88 -8.56
CA LEU A 99 10.30 3.61 -7.33
C LEU A 99 11.00 2.25 -7.33
N SER A 100 10.44 1.25 -8.02
CA SER A 100 11.09 -0.06 -8.20
C SER A 100 12.10 -0.09 -9.35
N LYS A 101 12.17 0.96 -10.16
CA LYS A 101 12.99 1.04 -11.39
C LYS A 101 12.66 -0.06 -12.38
N LYS A 102 11.37 -0.40 -12.51
CA LYS A 102 10.88 -1.40 -13.47
C LYS A 102 10.21 -0.72 -14.63
N ASN A 103 10.42 -1.22 -15.85
CA ASN A 103 9.75 -0.73 -17.04
C ASN A 103 8.28 -1.14 -17.09
N GLU A 104 7.97 -2.30 -16.47
CA GLU A 104 6.61 -2.80 -16.27
C GLU A 104 6.55 -3.61 -14.97
N ALA A 105 5.40 -3.60 -14.31
CA ALA A 105 5.15 -4.40 -13.12
C ALA A 105 3.65 -4.59 -12.84
N ILE A 106 3.33 -5.62 -12.08
CA ILE A 106 2.09 -5.69 -11.31
C ILE A 106 2.35 -5.03 -9.97
N VAL A 107 1.81 -3.83 -9.80
CA VAL A 107 1.96 -3.03 -8.58
C VAL A 107 0.82 -3.34 -7.64
N VAL A 108 1.15 -3.75 -6.43
CA VAL A 108 0.21 -4.12 -5.37
C VAL A 108 0.32 -3.09 -4.27
N ASN A 109 -0.65 -2.19 -4.19
CA ASN A 109 -0.72 -1.18 -3.12
C ASN A 109 -1.55 -1.72 -1.96
N ILE A 110 -0.90 -1.96 -0.82
CA ILE A 110 -1.52 -2.49 0.40
C ILE A 110 -1.60 -1.37 1.45
N GLY A 111 -2.75 -0.71 1.48
CA GLY A 111 -3.10 0.33 2.44
C GLY A 111 -4.19 -0.13 3.40
N THR A 112 -5.32 0.60 3.46
CA THR A 112 -6.54 0.19 4.20
C THR A 112 -7.12 -1.10 3.62
N GLY A 113 -7.24 -1.19 2.31
CA GLY A 113 -7.46 -2.39 1.51
C GLY A 113 -6.28 -2.65 0.60
N THR A 114 -6.46 -3.48 -0.42
CA THR A 114 -5.45 -3.81 -1.42
C THR A 114 -5.96 -3.54 -2.82
N THR A 115 -5.14 -2.85 -3.61
CA THR A 115 -5.38 -2.57 -5.04
C THR A 115 -4.23 -3.15 -5.86
N ILE A 116 -4.55 -3.86 -6.94
CA ILE A 116 -3.58 -4.48 -7.85
C ILE A 116 -3.74 -3.86 -9.23
N VAL A 117 -2.67 -3.27 -9.73
CA VAL A 117 -2.61 -2.55 -11.01
C VAL A 117 -1.47 -3.12 -11.84
N TYR A 118 -1.71 -3.43 -13.10
CA TYR A 118 -0.62 -3.56 -14.06
C TYR A 118 -0.21 -2.17 -14.55
N SER A 119 1.08 -1.92 -14.63
CA SER A 119 1.63 -0.64 -15.09
C SER A 119 2.83 -0.86 -16.00
N ASP A 120 2.86 -0.11 -17.09
CA ASP A 120 4.01 0.11 -17.95
C ASP A 120 4.09 1.59 -18.35
N ILE A 121 5.07 1.96 -19.17
CA ILE A 121 5.31 3.35 -19.59
C ILE A 121 4.10 4.03 -20.26
N ASN A 122 3.20 3.24 -20.86
CA ASN A 122 2.09 3.75 -21.67
C ASN A 122 0.72 3.50 -21.04
N ASN A 123 0.64 2.58 -20.05
CA ASN A 123 -0.64 2.08 -19.59
C ASN A 123 -0.62 1.73 -18.11
N ASN A 124 -1.71 2.09 -17.44
CA ASN A 124 -1.99 1.70 -16.06
C ASN A 124 -3.38 1.06 -16.01
N LYS A 125 -3.44 -0.23 -15.71
CA LYS A 125 -4.68 -1.00 -15.77
C LYS A 125 -5.00 -1.61 -14.40
N TYR A 126 -6.14 -1.23 -13.82
CA TYR A 126 -6.69 -1.94 -12.67
C TYR A 126 -6.95 -3.40 -13.01
N LEU A 127 -6.43 -4.32 -12.22
CA LEU A 127 -6.64 -5.76 -12.37
C LEU A 127 -7.70 -6.27 -11.41
N ILE A 128 -7.51 -6.04 -10.12
CA ILE A 128 -8.40 -6.48 -9.05
C ILE A 128 -8.08 -5.73 -7.76
N GLY A 129 -9.01 -5.77 -6.78
CA GLY A 129 -8.80 -5.31 -5.41
C GLY A 129 -9.50 -6.19 -4.40
N THR A 130 -9.15 -6.02 -3.13
CA THR A 130 -9.79 -6.69 -2.00
C THR A 130 -9.87 -5.75 -0.80
N GLY A 131 -10.89 -5.94 0.06
CA GLY A 131 -11.01 -5.25 1.34
C GLY A 131 -9.99 -5.70 2.39
N LEU A 132 -9.10 -6.65 2.07
CA LEU A 132 -8.03 -7.09 2.96
C LEU A 132 -6.85 -6.10 2.91
N GLY A 133 -6.33 -5.76 4.08
CA GLY A 133 -5.22 -4.82 4.26
C GLY A 133 -5.16 -4.36 5.72
N GLY A 134 -4.52 -3.20 5.97
CA GLY A 134 -4.38 -2.62 7.30
C GLY A 134 -5.71 -2.32 7.97
N GLY A 135 -6.74 -1.93 7.22
CA GLY A 135 -8.08 -1.72 7.74
C GLY A 135 -8.74 -2.99 8.28
N ALA A 136 -8.60 -4.11 7.56
CA ALA A 136 -9.08 -5.41 8.02
C ALA A 136 -8.28 -5.90 9.22
N PHE A 137 -6.95 -5.75 9.22
CA PHE A 137 -6.09 -6.10 10.34
C PHE A 137 -6.50 -5.39 11.62
N TYR A 138 -6.63 -4.07 11.58
CA TYR A 138 -7.09 -3.25 12.71
C TYR A 138 -8.53 -3.60 13.12
N GLY A 139 -9.44 -3.65 12.16
CA GLY A 139 -10.87 -3.81 12.41
C GLY A 139 -11.25 -5.17 12.98
N ILE A 140 -10.63 -6.27 12.50
CA ILE A 140 -10.87 -7.62 13.03
C ILE A 140 -10.31 -7.73 14.43
N SER A 141 -9.07 -7.26 14.68
CA SER A 141 -8.43 -7.28 15.99
C SER A 141 -9.29 -6.57 17.05
N LYS A 142 -9.81 -5.39 16.72
CA LYS A 142 -10.71 -4.63 17.59
C LYS A 142 -12.02 -5.38 17.88
N ARG A 143 -12.62 -6.00 16.88
CA ARG A 143 -13.87 -6.77 17.02
C ARG A 143 -13.71 -8.08 17.78
N MET A 144 -12.50 -8.63 17.81
CA MET A 144 -12.16 -9.79 18.68
C MET A 144 -11.97 -9.41 20.15
N GLY A 145 -12.14 -8.14 20.51
CA GLY A 145 -12.03 -7.68 21.90
C GLY A 145 -10.58 -7.55 22.39
N ILE A 146 -9.61 -7.57 21.50
CA ILE A 146 -8.19 -7.41 21.85
C ILE A 146 -7.94 -5.93 22.17
N SER A 147 -7.27 -5.68 23.29
CA SER A 147 -6.91 -4.33 23.72
C SER A 147 -5.59 -3.90 23.11
N PHE A 148 -5.56 -2.74 22.46
CA PHE A 148 -4.37 -2.10 21.90
C PHE A 148 -4.64 -0.60 21.69
N ASN A 149 -3.58 0.20 21.64
CA ASN A 149 -3.67 1.65 21.47
C ASN A 149 -3.72 2.06 19.97
N ASP A 150 -2.85 1.49 19.18
CA ASP A 150 -2.73 1.80 17.75
C ASP A 150 -2.29 0.58 16.90
N ILE A 151 -2.14 0.77 15.60
CA ILE A 151 -1.75 -0.30 14.68
C ILE A 151 -0.30 -0.78 14.91
N ASN A 152 0.59 0.06 15.46
CA ASN A 152 1.98 -0.33 15.71
C ASN A 152 2.04 -1.34 16.85
N GLU A 153 1.22 -1.16 17.90
CA GLU A 153 1.10 -2.16 18.96
C GLU A 153 0.59 -3.50 18.43
N LEU A 154 -0.35 -3.50 17.45
CA LEU A 154 -0.77 -4.73 16.79
C LEU A 154 0.37 -5.42 16.03
N PHE A 155 1.25 -4.67 15.37
CA PHE A 155 2.44 -5.25 14.75
C PHE A 155 3.40 -5.83 15.79
N ASP A 156 3.60 -5.14 16.92
CA ASP A 156 4.43 -5.64 18.01
C ASP A 156 3.86 -6.93 18.63
N MET A 157 2.55 -6.99 18.85
CA MET A 157 1.85 -8.19 19.30
C MET A 157 2.01 -9.32 18.26
N SER A 158 1.78 -9.04 16.99
CA SER A 158 1.95 -10.03 15.91
C SER A 158 3.37 -10.59 15.88
N SER A 159 4.39 -9.76 16.14
CA SER A 159 5.78 -10.20 16.16
C SER A 159 6.12 -11.21 17.26
N LYS A 160 5.32 -11.25 18.32
CA LYS A 160 5.45 -12.11 19.50
C LYS A 160 4.52 -13.32 19.47
N GLY A 161 3.61 -13.35 18.50
CA GLY A 161 2.62 -14.42 18.33
C GLY A 161 3.04 -15.48 17.34
N ASP A 162 2.33 -16.60 17.38
CA ASP A 162 2.49 -17.73 16.46
C ASP A 162 1.13 -18.21 15.97
N PHE A 163 0.83 -17.98 14.69
CA PHE A 163 -0.43 -18.40 14.07
C PHE A 163 -0.65 -19.92 14.09
N HIS A 164 0.41 -20.71 14.24
CA HIS A 164 0.31 -22.17 14.38
C HIS A 164 -0.50 -22.60 15.62
N ASN A 165 -0.65 -21.74 16.62
CA ASN A 165 -1.48 -21.98 17.78
C ASN A 165 -2.98 -21.71 17.52
N ILE A 166 -3.31 -21.08 16.40
CA ILE A 166 -4.66 -20.63 16.05
C ILE A 166 -5.19 -21.34 14.80
N ASP A 167 -4.32 -21.47 13.78
CA ASP A 167 -4.68 -22.05 12.49
C ASP A 167 -4.57 -23.57 12.53
N LEU A 168 -5.48 -24.27 11.84
CA LEU A 168 -5.37 -25.68 11.53
C LEU A 168 -4.46 -25.82 10.33
N LEU A 169 -3.37 -26.57 10.47
CA LEU A 169 -2.37 -26.75 9.42
C LEU A 169 -2.57 -28.06 8.65
N ILE A 170 -1.97 -28.16 7.47
CA ILE A 170 -1.91 -29.42 6.71
C ILE A 170 -1.28 -30.53 7.57
N GLY A 171 -0.23 -30.23 8.32
CA GLY A 171 0.44 -31.17 9.21
C GLY A 171 -0.40 -31.67 10.40
N ASP A 172 -1.46 -30.92 10.80
CA ASP A 172 -2.38 -31.36 11.85
C ASP A 172 -3.38 -32.42 11.36
N ILE A 173 -3.64 -32.47 10.04
CA ILE A 173 -4.65 -33.36 9.41
C ILE A 173 -4.06 -34.45 8.52
N SER A 174 -2.78 -34.36 8.18
CA SER A 174 -2.11 -35.35 7.34
C SER A 174 -0.70 -35.66 7.83
N LYS A 175 -0.34 -36.94 7.88
CA LYS A 175 1.03 -37.38 8.21
C LYS A 175 2.04 -37.09 7.09
N ASP A 176 1.55 -37.01 5.86
CA ASP A 176 2.36 -36.80 4.66
C ASP A 176 2.03 -35.43 4.03
N ASN A 177 2.93 -34.92 3.19
CA ASN A 177 2.61 -33.76 2.37
C ASN A 177 1.46 -34.06 1.41
N ILE A 178 0.52 -33.15 1.30
CA ILE A 178 -0.59 -33.28 0.33
C ILE A 178 -0.11 -32.66 -0.99
N SER A 179 0.37 -33.51 -1.89
CA SER A 179 0.94 -33.07 -3.16
C SER A 179 2.13 -32.12 -2.93
N LEU A 180 2.07 -30.89 -3.42
CA LEU A 180 3.10 -29.87 -3.26
C LEU A 180 2.90 -28.99 -2.00
N LEU A 181 1.88 -29.26 -1.19
CA LEU A 181 1.57 -28.47 0.00
C LEU A 181 2.44 -28.94 1.18
N SER A 182 3.20 -28.02 1.76
CA SER A 182 3.96 -28.24 2.99
C SER A 182 3.02 -28.40 4.18
N LYS A 183 3.50 -29.12 5.21
CA LYS A 183 2.78 -29.29 6.49
C LYS A 183 2.52 -27.98 7.22
N ASP A 184 3.34 -26.95 6.99
CA ASP A 184 3.22 -25.63 7.65
C ASP A 184 2.20 -24.70 6.98
N ILE A 185 1.55 -25.14 5.89
CA ILE A 185 0.52 -24.35 5.24
C ILE A 185 -0.79 -24.47 6.00
N THR A 186 -1.46 -23.34 6.19
CA THR A 186 -2.80 -23.27 6.80
C THR A 186 -3.82 -24.04 5.95
N ALA A 187 -4.44 -25.04 6.53
CA ALA A 187 -5.59 -25.74 5.96
C ALA A 187 -6.90 -24.99 6.24
N ALA A 188 -7.02 -24.44 7.45
CA ALA A 188 -8.15 -23.59 7.81
C ALA A 188 -7.75 -22.53 8.84
N ASN A 189 -7.99 -21.27 8.52
CA ASN A 189 -7.72 -20.18 9.45
C ASN A 189 -8.62 -20.27 10.68
N PHE A 190 -8.06 -20.01 11.86
CA PHE A 190 -8.74 -19.98 13.16
C PHE A 190 -9.42 -21.31 13.56
N ALA A 191 -8.98 -22.45 13.06
CA ALA A 191 -9.65 -23.75 13.28
C ALA A 191 -8.88 -24.72 14.17
N ALA A 192 -7.83 -24.32 14.87
CA ALA A 192 -7.08 -25.15 15.80
C ALA A 192 -7.71 -25.13 17.20
N TYR A 193 -8.86 -25.80 17.40
CA TYR A 193 -9.66 -25.77 18.62
C TYR A 193 -8.97 -26.36 19.86
N ASN A 194 -7.97 -27.20 19.69
CA ASN A 194 -7.32 -27.94 20.79
C ASN A 194 -6.00 -27.31 21.26
N LYS A 195 -5.62 -26.15 20.70
CA LYS A 195 -4.37 -25.46 21.03
C LYS A 195 -4.64 -24.30 21.99
N THR A 196 -3.76 -24.09 22.95
CA THR A 196 -3.81 -22.91 23.81
C THR A 196 -3.22 -21.73 23.07
N ALA A 197 -3.95 -20.63 23.03
CA ALA A 197 -3.55 -19.43 22.32
C ALA A 197 -3.79 -18.16 23.15
N ASN A 198 -2.91 -17.18 22.99
CA ASN A 198 -3.01 -15.86 23.60
C ASN A 198 -3.37 -14.79 22.54
N ASP A 199 -3.50 -13.54 22.95
CA ASP A 199 -3.88 -12.46 22.04
C ASP A 199 -2.82 -12.16 20.97
N ASN A 200 -1.52 -12.35 21.30
CA ASN A 200 -0.45 -12.20 20.29
C ASN A 200 -0.61 -13.24 19.16
N ASP A 201 -0.92 -14.48 19.53
CA ASP A 201 -1.16 -15.56 18.55
C ASP A 201 -2.36 -15.24 17.65
N LYS A 202 -3.44 -14.72 18.23
CA LYS A 202 -4.63 -14.29 17.48
C LYS A 202 -4.30 -13.19 16.47
N ILE A 203 -3.53 -12.17 16.93
CA ILE A 203 -3.11 -11.08 16.03
C ILE A 203 -2.20 -11.60 14.92
N ASN A 204 -1.27 -12.49 15.22
CA ASN A 204 -0.41 -13.11 14.21
C ASN A 204 -1.23 -13.94 13.22
N ALA A 205 -2.24 -14.69 13.66
CA ALA A 205 -3.13 -15.45 12.79
C ALA A 205 -3.99 -14.55 11.88
N ILE A 206 -4.47 -13.39 12.39
CA ILE A 206 -5.16 -12.39 11.56
C ILE A 206 -4.23 -11.87 10.46
N LEU A 207 -2.99 -11.53 10.81
CA LEU A 207 -2.00 -11.08 9.83
C LEU A 207 -1.70 -12.17 8.80
N ASN A 208 -1.49 -13.41 9.24
CA ASN A 208 -1.27 -14.56 8.36
C ASN A 208 -2.44 -14.75 7.38
N MET A 209 -3.68 -14.76 7.88
CA MET A 209 -4.88 -14.87 7.04
C MET A 209 -4.94 -13.77 5.98
N ILE A 210 -4.70 -12.52 6.36
CA ILE A 210 -4.75 -11.38 5.42
C ILE A 210 -3.67 -11.50 4.36
N THR A 211 -2.44 -11.74 4.76
CA THR A 211 -1.30 -11.79 3.82
C THR A 211 -1.34 -13.01 2.91
N GLN A 212 -1.77 -14.17 3.41
CA GLN A 212 -2.00 -15.37 2.59
C GLN A 212 -3.03 -15.10 1.48
N ASN A 213 -4.19 -14.56 1.84
CA ASN A 213 -5.24 -14.28 0.86
C ASN A 213 -4.81 -13.24 -0.17
N ILE A 214 -4.12 -12.17 0.26
CA ILE A 214 -3.54 -11.20 -0.68
C ILE A 214 -2.53 -11.88 -1.60
N GLY A 215 -1.63 -12.71 -1.07
CA GLY A 215 -0.63 -13.44 -1.86
C GLY A 215 -1.24 -14.37 -2.91
N LEU A 216 -2.33 -15.07 -2.58
CA LEU A 216 -3.06 -15.90 -3.53
C LEU A 216 -3.74 -15.06 -4.62
N ILE A 217 -4.35 -13.92 -4.25
CA ILE A 217 -4.97 -12.99 -5.21
C ILE A 217 -3.90 -12.43 -6.16
N ILE A 218 -2.73 -12.03 -5.64
CA ILE A 218 -1.60 -11.57 -6.46
C ILE A 218 -1.19 -12.64 -7.46
N LYS A 219 -1.02 -13.89 -7.00
CA LYS A 219 -0.65 -15.02 -7.86
C LYS A 219 -1.65 -15.19 -9.01
N LEU A 220 -2.94 -15.25 -8.70
CA LEU A 220 -4.00 -15.41 -9.70
C LEU A 220 -4.07 -14.22 -10.66
N ALA A 221 -3.94 -12.99 -10.16
CA ALA A 221 -3.94 -11.79 -11.00
C ALA A 221 -2.77 -11.80 -11.98
N LYS A 222 -1.57 -12.17 -11.53
CA LYS A 222 -0.38 -12.29 -12.37
C LYS A 222 -0.54 -13.38 -13.42
N GLU A 223 -0.95 -14.58 -13.03
CA GLU A 223 -1.12 -15.72 -13.94
C GLU A 223 -2.15 -15.39 -15.03
N ASN A 224 -3.30 -14.81 -14.65
CA ASN A 224 -4.32 -14.37 -15.59
C ASN A 224 -3.80 -13.29 -16.55
N TYR A 225 -3.07 -12.30 -16.01
CA TYR A 225 -2.51 -11.23 -16.83
C TYR A 225 -1.49 -11.77 -17.84
N CYS A 226 -0.55 -12.60 -17.38
CA CYS A 226 0.47 -13.21 -18.23
C CYS A 226 -0.15 -14.07 -19.34
N LEU A 227 -1.14 -14.91 -18.99
CA LEU A 227 -1.84 -15.76 -19.95
C LEU A 227 -2.58 -14.92 -21.02
N ALA A 228 -3.33 -13.91 -20.60
CA ALA A 228 -4.13 -13.07 -21.50
C ALA A 228 -3.25 -12.25 -22.45
N HIS A 229 -2.02 -11.88 -22.06
CA HIS A 229 -1.12 -11.02 -22.83
C HIS A 229 0.09 -11.78 -23.40
N LYS A 230 0.10 -13.11 -23.29
CA LYS A 230 1.17 -14.01 -23.79
C LYS A 230 2.56 -13.59 -23.27
N LYS A 231 2.63 -13.23 -21.99
CA LYS A 231 3.89 -12.89 -21.29
C LYS A 231 4.37 -14.08 -20.47
N ASP A 232 5.66 -14.35 -20.49
CA ASP A 232 6.27 -15.42 -19.68
C ASP A 232 6.29 -15.03 -18.21
N ASN A 233 6.55 -13.77 -17.92
CA ASN A 233 6.62 -13.24 -16.55
C ASN A 233 6.39 -11.74 -16.51
N VAL A 234 5.91 -11.24 -15.36
CA VAL A 234 5.84 -9.82 -14.99
C VAL A 234 6.26 -9.70 -13.52
N ASP A 235 7.10 -8.73 -13.21
CA ASP A 235 7.52 -8.47 -11.83
C ASP A 235 6.35 -8.02 -10.95
N ILE A 236 6.39 -8.41 -9.68
CA ILE A 236 5.41 -7.98 -8.67
C ILE A 236 6.09 -6.97 -7.74
N VAL A 237 5.51 -5.79 -7.60
CA VAL A 237 6.00 -4.72 -6.73
C VAL A 237 5.00 -4.50 -5.60
N LEU A 238 5.42 -4.71 -4.35
CA LEU A 238 4.61 -4.45 -3.16
C LEU A 238 4.91 -3.06 -2.62
N THR A 239 3.85 -2.30 -2.36
CA THR A 239 3.90 -0.94 -1.84
C THR A 239 2.71 -0.63 -0.93
N GLY A 240 2.66 0.57 -0.36
CA GLY A 240 1.60 1.03 0.55
C GLY A 240 2.00 1.00 2.01
N ASN A 241 1.20 1.68 2.84
CA ASN A 241 1.53 1.89 4.25
C ASN A 241 1.57 0.57 5.06
N PHE A 242 0.71 -0.40 4.74
CA PHE A 242 0.67 -1.67 5.48
C PHE A 242 1.96 -2.49 5.26
N VAL A 243 2.44 -2.56 4.02
CA VAL A 243 3.67 -3.29 3.66
C VAL A 243 4.96 -2.51 3.98
N SER A 244 4.86 -1.29 4.48
CA SER A 244 6.01 -0.57 5.05
C SER A 244 6.44 -1.12 6.42
N ASN A 245 5.66 -2.03 7.03
CA ASN A 245 6.04 -2.69 8.27
C ASN A 245 6.82 -3.99 8.01
N GLU A 246 7.90 -4.20 8.79
CA GLU A 246 8.79 -5.35 8.64
C GLU A 246 8.06 -6.69 8.88
N ILE A 247 7.15 -6.76 9.84
CA ILE A 247 6.39 -7.97 10.17
C ILE A 247 5.49 -8.38 8.99
N VAL A 248 4.89 -7.43 8.32
CA VAL A 248 4.09 -7.68 7.11
C VAL A 248 4.98 -8.23 6.00
N ARG A 249 6.17 -7.65 5.78
CA ARG A 249 7.13 -8.16 4.78
C ARG A 249 7.61 -9.57 5.10
N LYS A 250 7.87 -9.87 6.38
CA LYS A 250 8.21 -11.24 6.82
C LYS A 250 7.08 -12.23 6.52
N SER A 251 5.83 -11.83 6.77
CA SER A 251 4.68 -12.67 6.43
C SER A 251 4.60 -12.93 4.91
N PHE A 252 4.80 -11.91 4.08
CA PHE A 252 4.86 -12.10 2.62
C PHE A 252 6.05 -12.96 2.17
N SER A 253 7.21 -12.87 2.82
CA SER A 253 8.36 -13.73 2.52
C SER A 253 8.06 -15.22 2.79
N PHE A 254 7.25 -15.51 3.82
CA PHE A 254 6.75 -16.86 4.05
C PHE A 254 5.85 -17.32 2.88
N ILE A 255 4.97 -16.42 2.38
CA ILE A 255 4.06 -16.71 1.28
C ILE A 255 4.81 -16.95 -0.06
N GLU A 256 5.93 -16.28 -0.30
CA GLU A 256 6.80 -16.53 -1.47
C GLU A 256 7.18 -18.00 -1.60
N ASN A 257 7.40 -18.70 -0.48
CA ASN A 257 7.85 -20.09 -0.48
C ASN A 257 6.80 -21.03 -1.06
N PHE A 258 5.51 -20.83 -0.80
CA PHE A 258 4.45 -21.72 -1.30
C PHE A 258 3.80 -21.21 -2.60
N THR A 259 3.71 -19.92 -2.81
CA THR A 259 3.17 -19.37 -4.08
C THR A 259 4.17 -19.42 -5.22
N LYS A 260 5.47 -19.56 -4.92
CA LYS A 260 6.59 -19.48 -5.87
C LYS A 260 6.65 -18.12 -6.58
N GLN A 261 6.08 -17.08 -5.97
CA GLN A 261 6.17 -15.71 -6.45
C GLN A 261 7.33 -15.00 -5.74
N LYS A 262 8.02 -14.11 -6.46
CA LYS A 262 9.02 -13.21 -5.89
C LYS A 262 8.43 -11.82 -5.83
N TYR A 263 8.63 -11.12 -4.71
CA TYR A 263 8.16 -9.76 -4.51
C TYR A 263 9.33 -8.78 -4.50
N CYS A 264 9.17 -7.67 -5.21
CA CYS A 264 10.01 -6.49 -5.12
C CYS A 264 9.34 -5.51 -4.15
N TYR A 265 10.05 -5.08 -3.11
CA TYR A 265 9.52 -4.15 -2.12
C TYR A 265 10.04 -2.75 -2.39
N ILE A 266 9.13 -1.77 -2.38
CA ILE A 266 9.54 -0.36 -2.32
C ILE A 266 10.21 -0.09 -0.97
N ASP A 267 11.24 0.75 -0.96
CA ASP A 267 11.92 1.16 0.27
C ASP A 267 10.92 1.66 1.32
N TYR A 268 11.20 1.35 2.61
CA TYR A 268 10.31 1.67 3.73
C TYR A 268 9.90 3.13 3.79
N GLN A 269 10.82 4.03 3.48
CA GLN A 269 10.61 5.47 3.52
C GLN A 269 9.68 5.98 2.41
N TYR A 270 9.60 5.29 1.27
CA TYR A 270 8.78 5.69 0.12
C TYR A 270 7.50 4.88 -0.02
N ALA A 271 7.45 3.67 0.51
CA ALA A 271 6.31 2.77 0.36
C ALA A 271 4.95 3.40 0.78
N PRO A 272 4.84 4.16 1.88
CA PRO A 272 3.60 4.85 2.23
C PRO A 272 3.19 5.93 1.23
N PHE A 273 4.16 6.54 0.54
CA PHE A 273 4.00 7.71 -0.32
C PHE A 273 3.96 7.38 -1.81
N THR A 274 4.01 6.10 -2.17
CA THR A 274 4.08 5.65 -3.58
C THR A 274 2.99 6.27 -4.44
N THR A 275 1.75 6.32 -3.96
CA THR A 275 0.63 6.90 -4.72
C THR A 275 0.79 8.41 -4.91
N ALA A 276 1.22 9.14 -3.88
CA ALA A 276 1.48 10.59 -3.98
C ALA A 276 2.64 10.89 -4.94
N ILE A 277 3.72 10.09 -4.88
CA ILE A 277 4.85 10.20 -5.81
C ILE A 277 4.41 9.89 -7.24
N GLY A 278 3.64 8.82 -7.43
CA GLY A 278 3.15 8.45 -8.76
C GLY A 278 2.18 9.48 -9.34
N ALA A 279 1.32 10.10 -8.52
CA ALA A 279 0.44 11.18 -8.97
C ALA A 279 1.25 12.41 -9.43
N TYR A 280 2.29 12.77 -8.70
CA TYR A 280 3.22 13.83 -9.08
C TYR A 280 3.92 13.54 -10.42
N GLU A 281 4.47 12.34 -10.59
CA GLU A 281 5.18 11.94 -11.81
C GLU A 281 4.23 11.87 -13.01
N TYR A 282 3.03 11.33 -12.82
CA TYR A 282 2.00 11.30 -13.85
C TYR A 282 1.62 12.71 -14.32
N TYR A 283 1.47 13.64 -13.37
CA TYR A 283 1.20 15.04 -13.68
C TYR A 283 2.32 15.66 -14.53
N LEU A 284 3.60 15.42 -14.19
CA LEU A 284 4.73 15.95 -14.95
C LEU A 284 4.77 15.42 -16.40
N ILE A 285 4.50 14.12 -16.59
CA ILE A 285 4.44 13.53 -17.93
C ILE A 285 3.36 14.20 -18.75
N LYS A 286 2.14 14.34 -18.20
CA LYS A 286 1.02 15.00 -18.90
C LYS A 286 1.31 16.47 -19.24
N MET A 287 2.02 17.18 -18.37
CA MET A 287 2.43 18.56 -18.64
C MET A 287 3.47 18.66 -19.79
N ARG A 288 4.36 17.66 -19.91
CA ARG A 288 5.34 17.61 -21.02
C ARG A 288 4.68 17.25 -22.34
N GLU A 289 3.71 16.35 -22.37
CA GLU A 289 2.93 15.96 -23.55
C GLU A 289 2.05 17.11 -24.07
N ALA A 290 1.64 18.04 -23.20
CA ALA A 290 0.79 19.18 -23.58
C ALA A 290 1.56 20.40 -24.11
N ARG A 291 2.89 20.36 -24.08
CA ARG A 291 3.78 21.40 -24.63
C ARG A 291 4.23 21.03 -26.04
#